data_eb996a6dd4aaf9011cbfa772784f0b34
#
_entry.id   eb996a6dd4aaf9011cbfa772784f0b34
#
_cell.length_a   1.000
_cell.length_b   1.000
_cell.length_c   1.000
_cell.angle_alpha   90.00
_cell.angle_beta   90.00
_cell.angle_gamma   90.00
#
_symmetry.space_group_name_H-M   'P 1'
#
loop_
_entity.id
_entity.type
_entity.pdbx_description
1 polymer ?
#
loop_
_entity_poly.entity_id
_entity_poly.type
_entity_poly.pdbx_seq_one_letter_code
_entity_poly.pdbx_strand_id
1 'polypeptide(L)'
;MNIEEDVEVWIKQAERDMQSAENSFKSKDYYVAALLAQQATEKALKYLYLLHKRKLLRIHDLVKLAQAVEAPKEILLKCSEINPVYVEVRYPLGKKLPAEKVNETQAKHI
;
A
#
# COMPACT_ATOMS: atom_id res chain seq x y z
N MET A 1 -24.18 -9.94 -1.35
CA MET A 1 -23.00 -9.76 -0.50
C MET A 1 -23.24 -8.64 0.48
N ASN A 2 -22.96 -8.85 1.75
CA ASN A 2 -23.15 -7.84 2.78
C ASN A 2 -21.95 -6.88 2.78
N ILE A 3 -22.20 -5.57 2.69
CA ILE A 3 -21.15 -4.55 2.70
C ILE A 3 -20.29 -4.62 3.98
N GLU A 4 -20.90 -4.97 5.11
CA GLU A 4 -20.20 -5.08 6.38
C GLU A 4 -19.16 -6.21 6.38
N GLU A 5 -19.49 -7.35 5.77
CA GLU A 5 -18.55 -8.47 5.60
C GLU A 5 -17.41 -8.09 4.67
N ASP A 6 -17.73 -7.35 3.58
CA ASP A 6 -16.73 -6.88 2.62
C ASP A 6 -15.76 -5.88 3.26
N VAL A 7 -16.25 -4.99 4.11
CA VAL A 7 -15.43 -4.02 4.83
C VAL A 7 -14.37 -4.74 5.67
N GLU A 8 -14.79 -5.74 6.46
CA GLU A 8 -13.87 -6.48 7.31
C GLU A 8 -12.79 -7.24 6.53
N VAL A 9 -13.12 -7.76 5.36
CA VAL A 9 -12.15 -8.47 4.51
C VAL A 9 -11.02 -7.53 4.09
N TRP A 10 -11.32 -6.28 3.78
CA TRP A 10 -10.31 -5.31 3.37
C TRP A 10 -9.27 -5.03 4.46
N ILE A 11 -9.71 -4.82 5.70
CA ILE A 11 -8.77 -4.54 6.78
C ILE A 11 -7.98 -5.80 7.17
N LYS A 12 -8.60 -6.96 7.16
CA LYS A 12 -7.92 -8.22 7.44
C LYS A 12 -6.83 -8.51 6.41
N GLN A 13 -7.12 -8.26 5.13
CA GLN A 13 -6.12 -8.44 4.09
C GLN A 13 -4.99 -7.41 4.21
N ALA A 14 -5.31 -6.16 4.58
CA ALA A 14 -4.29 -5.15 4.83
C ALA A 14 -3.34 -5.58 5.95
N GLU A 15 -3.87 -6.10 7.05
CA GLU A 15 -3.07 -6.61 8.16
C GLU A 15 -2.18 -7.78 7.72
N ARG A 16 -2.72 -8.69 6.91
CA ARG A 16 -1.96 -9.83 6.38
C ARG A 16 -0.84 -9.37 5.45
N ASP A 17 -1.13 -8.40 4.57
CA ASP A 17 -0.11 -7.84 3.67
C ASP A 17 1.01 -7.16 4.47
N MET A 18 0.67 -6.47 5.55
CA MET A 18 1.68 -5.84 6.41
C MET A 18 2.55 -6.87 7.11
N GLN A 19 1.95 -7.97 7.60
CA GLN A 19 2.71 -9.07 8.20
C GLN A 19 3.68 -9.66 7.18
N SER A 20 3.23 -9.88 5.96
CA SER A 20 4.07 -10.39 4.88
C SER A 20 5.17 -9.40 4.50
N ALA A 21 4.88 -8.09 4.54
CA ALA A 21 5.87 -7.06 4.30
C ALA A 21 6.99 -7.12 5.36
N GLU A 22 6.63 -7.25 6.62
CA GLU A 22 7.60 -7.37 7.70
C GLU A 22 8.47 -8.63 7.55
N ASN A 23 7.86 -9.76 7.20
CA ASN A 23 8.57 -11.01 6.95
C ASN A 23 9.53 -10.89 5.77
N SER A 24 9.10 -10.25 4.70
CA SER A 24 9.94 -10.01 3.51
C SER A 24 11.12 -9.09 3.83
N PHE A 25 10.90 -8.07 4.66
CA PHE A 25 11.95 -7.18 5.12
C PHE A 25 13.01 -7.96 5.91
N LYS A 26 12.58 -8.80 6.84
CA LYS A 26 13.49 -9.65 7.65
C LYS A 26 14.29 -10.62 6.78
N SER A 27 13.69 -11.09 5.69
CA SER A 27 14.35 -11.99 4.73
C SER A 27 15.22 -11.25 3.72
N LYS A 28 15.33 -9.93 3.83
CA LYS A 28 16.08 -9.05 2.91
C LYS A 28 15.52 -9.01 1.49
N ASP A 29 14.24 -9.33 1.35
CA ASP A 29 13.54 -9.26 0.06
C ASP A 29 12.83 -7.89 -0.01
N TYR A 30 13.64 -6.84 -0.20
CA TYR A 30 13.21 -5.46 0.03
C TYR A 30 12.16 -4.94 -0.96
N TYR A 31 12.25 -5.32 -2.23
CA TYR A 31 11.24 -4.86 -3.19
C TYR A 31 9.88 -5.52 -2.92
N VAL A 32 9.86 -6.77 -2.46
CA VAL A 32 8.62 -7.45 -2.07
C VAL A 32 8.05 -6.80 -0.81
N ALA A 33 8.89 -6.47 0.16
CA ALA A 33 8.47 -5.76 1.37
C ALA A 33 7.81 -4.41 1.00
N ALA A 34 8.41 -3.65 0.09
CA ALA A 34 7.88 -2.38 -0.37
C ALA A 34 6.54 -2.55 -1.09
N LEU A 35 6.44 -3.55 -1.97
CA LEU A 35 5.20 -3.85 -2.69
C LEU A 35 4.07 -4.20 -1.71
N LEU A 36 4.34 -5.08 -0.76
CA LEU A 36 3.33 -5.52 0.20
C LEU A 36 2.90 -4.39 1.14
N ALA A 37 3.84 -3.52 1.54
CA ALA A 37 3.52 -2.34 2.35
C ALA A 37 2.62 -1.37 1.57
N GLN A 38 2.89 -1.17 0.28
CA GLN A 38 2.05 -0.35 -0.59
C GLN A 38 0.65 -0.97 -0.71
N GLN A 39 0.56 -2.28 -0.91
CA GLN A 39 -0.71 -3.01 -0.98
C GLN A 39 -1.50 -2.90 0.33
N ALA A 40 -0.82 -3.04 1.47
CA ALA A 40 -1.46 -2.90 2.78
C ALA A 40 -2.03 -1.49 2.97
N THR A 41 -1.26 -0.47 2.61
CA THR A 41 -1.69 0.93 2.70
C THR A 41 -2.91 1.19 1.82
N GLU A 42 -2.88 0.73 0.58
CA GLU A 42 -4.00 0.88 -0.35
C GLU A 42 -5.28 0.25 0.21
N LYS A 43 -5.18 -0.98 0.70
CA LYS A 43 -6.33 -1.70 1.25
C LYS A 43 -6.88 -1.05 2.51
N ALA A 44 -5.99 -0.56 3.39
CA ALA A 44 -6.41 0.13 4.61
C ALA A 44 -7.16 1.43 4.28
N LEU A 45 -6.68 2.20 3.30
CA LEU A 45 -7.35 3.43 2.87
C LEU A 45 -8.69 3.13 2.19
N LYS A 46 -8.75 2.09 1.36
CA LYS A 46 -10.01 1.66 0.74
C LYS A 46 -11.01 1.16 1.79
N TYR A 47 -10.52 0.49 2.82
CA TYR A 47 -11.34 0.09 3.97
C TYR A 47 -12.00 1.32 4.63
N LEU A 48 -11.21 2.34 4.92
CA LEU A 48 -11.73 3.58 5.54
C LEU A 48 -12.76 4.28 4.65
N TYR A 49 -12.49 4.36 3.36
CA TYR A 49 -13.44 4.98 2.43
C TYR A 49 -14.74 4.17 2.36
N LEU A 50 -14.64 2.85 2.24
CA LEU A 50 -15.79 1.97 2.18
C LEU A 50 -16.62 2.05 3.47
N LEU A 51 -15.96 2.16 4.62
CA LEU A 51 -16.63 2.27 5.92
C LEU A 51 -17.44 3.57 6.03
N HIS A 52 -16.91 4.69 5.54
CA HIS A 52 -17.56 5.99 5.65
C HIS A 52 -18.53 6.31 4.50
N LYS A 53 -18.20 5.94 3.28
CA LYS A 53 -18.95 6.31 2.09
C LYS A 53 -19.78 5.18 1.50
N ARG A 54 -19.65 3.97 2.01
CA ARG A 54 -20.37 2.77 1.53
C ARG A 54 -20.14 2.50 0.03
N LYS A 55 -19.00 2.94 -0.50
CA LYS A 55 -18.59 2.73 -1.89
C LYS A 55 -17.15 2.25 -1.93
N LEU A 56 -16.84 1.38 -2.90
CA LEU A 56 -15.47 0.98 -3.18
C LEU A 56 -14.86 2.00 -4.14
N LEU A 57 -13.76 2.61 -3.73
CA LEU A 57 -13.03 3.55 -4.56
C LEU A 57 -11.99 2.76 -5.38
N ARG A 58 -12.21 2.70 -6.71
CA ARG A 58 -11.42 1.86 -7.62
C ARG A 58 -10.23 2.60 -8.23
N ILE A 59 -9.39 3.16 -7.37
CA ILE A 59 -8.14 3.83 -7.78
C ILE A 59 -6.99 3.24 -6.97
N HIS A 60 -5.76 3.44 -7.47
CA HIS A 60 -4.55 2.92 -6.82
C HIS A 60 -3.64 4.03 -6.31
N ASP A 61 -3.99 5.29 -6.57
CA ASP A 61 -3.21 6.43 -6.13
C ASP A 61 -3.42 6.64 -4.63
N LEU A 62 -2.39 6.37 -3.83
CA LEU A 62 -2.46 6.45 -2.37
C LEU A 62 -2.73 7.86 -1.87
N VAL A 63 -2.21 8.88 -2.54
CA VAL A 63 -2.44 10.27 -2.16
C VAL A 63 -3.92 10.63 -2.34
N LYS A 64 -4.51 10.25 -3.48
CA LYS A 64 -5.93 10.49 -3.73
C LYS A 64 -6.83 9.72 -2.76
N LEU A 65 -6.45 8.48 -2.44
CA LEU A 65 -7.17 7.68 -1.45
C LEU A 65 -7.10 8.33 -0.06
N ALA A 66 -5.92 8.77 0.35
CA ALA A 66 -5.72 9.44 1.64
C ALA A 66 -6.51 10.75 1.71
N GLN A 67 -6.53 11.54 0.62
CA GLN A 67 -7.34 12.75 0.55
C GLN A 67 -8.83 12.44 0.67
N ALA A 68 -9.28 11.38 0.01
CA ALA A 68 -10.69 10.98 0.03
C ALA A 68 -11.18 10.58 1.43
N VAL A 69 -10.30 10.08 2.29
CA VAL A 69 -10.64 9.73 3.68
C VAL A 69 -10.23 10.82 4.68
N GLU A 70 -9.84 11.97 4.17
CA GLU A 70 -9.44 13.13 4.99
C GLU A 70 -8.30 12.79 5.96
N ALA A 71 -7.30 12.05 5.49
CA ALA A 71 -6.16 11.66 6.29
C ALA A 71 -5.31 12.88 6.70
N PRO A 72 -4.64 12.82 7.86
CA PRO A 72 -3.75 13.90 8.29
C PRO A 72 -2.61 14.13 7.30
N LYS A 73 -2.06 15.33 7.31
CA LYS A 73 -0.95 15.73 6.42
C LYS A 73 0.22 14.76 6.47
N GLU A 74 0.56 14.24 7.63
CA GLU A 74 1.66 13.28 7.81
C GLU A 74 1.43 12.01 7.00
N ILE A 75 0.18 11.52 6.98
CA ILE A 75 -0.20 10.35 6.20
C ILE A 75 -0.15 10.66 4.70
N LEU A 76 -0.61 11.85 4.30
CA LEU A 76 -0.53 12.28 2.89
C LEU A 76 0.91 12.32 2.40
N LEU A 77 1.84 12.82 3.22
CA LEU A 77 3.26 12.86 2.88
C LEU A 77 3.83 11.45 2.72
N LYS A 78 3.51 10.55 3.64
CA LYS A 78 3.93 9.14 3.54
C LYS A 78 3.37 8.47 2.31
N CYS A 79 2.12 8.71 1.97
CA CYS A 79 1.51 8.17 0.77
C CYS A 79 2.21 8.68 -0.49
N SER A 80 2.64 9.95 -0.53
CA SER A 80 3.37 10.49 -1.68
C SER A 80 4.74 9.82 -1.85
N GLU A 81 5.38 9.40 -0.76
CA GLU A 81 6.64 8.67 -0.80
C GLU A 81 6.47 7.23 -1.29
N ILE A 82 5.38 6.58 -0.89
CA ILE A 82 5.10 5.18 -1.23
C ILE A 82 4.50 5.04 -2.63
N ASN A 83 3.76 6.04 -3.07
CA ASN A 83 2.95 5.98 -4.30
C ASN A 83 3.73 5.50 -5.55
N PRO A 84 4.96 5.98 -5.81
CA PRO A 84 5.72 5.52 -6.98
C PRO A 84 6.07 4.02 -6.94
N VAL A 85 6.10 3.40 -5.78
CA VAL A 85 6.44 1.98 -5.60
C VAL A 85 5.52 1.08 -6.43
N TYR A 86 4.25 1.46 -6.58
CA TYR A 86 3.29 0.70 -7.38
C TYR A 86 3.81 0.39 -8.79
N VAL A 87 4.41 1.39 -9.44
CA VAL A 87 4.94 1.24 -10.80
C VAL A 87 6.36 0.67 -10.78
N GLU A 88 7.21 1.17 -9.89
CA GLU A 88 8.63 0.81 -9.84
C GLU A 88 8.88 -0.66 -9.54
N VAL A 89 8.04 -1.28 -8.68
CA VAL A 89 8.23 -2.69 -8.31
C VAL A 89 7.44 -3.67 -9.18
N ARG A 90 6.46 -3.18 -9.95
CA ARG A 90 5.65 -4.05 -10.81
C ARG A 90 6.17 -4.19 -12.22
N TYR A 91 6.84 -3.16 -12.75
CA TYR A 91 7.21 -3.09 -14.15
C TYR A 91 8.71 -2.84 -14.31
N PRO A 92 9.36 -3.56 -15.23
CA PRO A 92 10.79 -3.36 -15.49
C PRO A 92 11.01 -2.13 -16.39
N LEU A 93 10.76 -0.95 -15.85
CA LEU A 93 10.95 0.32 -16.54
C LEU A 93 12.41 0.75 -16.44
N GLY A 94 12.99 1.18 -17.56
CA GLY A 94 14.39 1.56 -17.63
C GLY A 94 15.31 0.35 -17.65
N LYS A 95 16.56 0.52 -17.16
CA LYS A 95 17.59 -0.52 -17.21
C LYS A 95 17.66 -1.40 -15.96
N LYS A 96 16.99 -1.01 -14.88
CA LYS A 96 17.01 -1.76 -13.63
C LYS A 96 15.83 -2.72 -13.53
N LEU A 97 16.06 -3.89 -12.96
CA LEU A 97 15.00 -4.81 -12.61
C LEU A 97 14.21 -4.22 -11.43
N PRO A 98 12.91 -4.53 -11.30
CA PRO A 98 12.13 -4.09 -10.14
C PRO A 98 12.79 -4.39 -8.80
N ALA A 99 13.42 -5.55 -8.67
CA ALA A 99 14.11 -5.95 -7.45
C ALA A 99 15.31 -5.05 -7.11
N GLU A 100 15.92 -4.42 -8.12
CA GLU A 100 17.07 -3.55 -7.94
C GLU A 100 16.70 -2.11 -7.59
N LYS A 101 15.42 -1.75 -7.76
CA LYS A 101 14.94 -0.38 -7.54
C LYS A 101 14.67 -0.04 -6.09
N VAL A 102 14.60 -1.05 -5.22
CA VAL A 102 14.31 -0.86 -3.79
C VAL A 102 15.41 -1.51 -2.98
N ASN A 103 16.13 -0.72 -2.19
CA ASN A 103 17.14 -1.20 -1.25
C ASN A 103 16.57 -1.25 0.17
N GLU A 104 17.38 -1.70 1.13
CA GLU A 104 16.99 -1.82 2.53
C GLU A 104 16.49 -0.48 3.09
N THR A 105 17.21 0.60 2.84
CA THR A 105 16.86 1.92 3.35
C THR A 105 15.51 2.38 2.83
N GLN A 106 15.24 2.19 1.55
CA GLN A 106 13.96 2.56 0.94
C GLN A 106 12.81 1.72 1.49
N ALA A 107 13.00 0.41 1.61
CA ALA A 107 11.98 -0.49 2.17
C ALA A 107 11.66 -0.15 3.62
N LYS A 108 12.67 0.25 4.40
CA LYS A 108 12.52 0.59 5.80
C LYS A 108 11.66 1.85 6.01
N HIS A 109 11.68 2.78 5.07
CA HIS A 109 10.89 4.01 5.12
C HIS A 109 9.45 3.85 4.61
N ILE A 110 9.15 2.75 3.97
CA ILE A 110 7.80 2.44 3.52
C ILE A 110 7.02 1.75 4.64
#